data_67f5efa767d102f8426f2d4123660b11
#
_entry.id   67f5efa767d102f8426f2d4123660b11
#
_cell.length_a   1.000
_cell.length_b   1.000
_cell.length_c   1.000
_cell.angle_alpha   90.00
_cell.angle_beta   90.00
_cell.angle_gamma   90.00
#
_symmetry.space_group_name_H-M   'P 1'
#
loop_
_entity.id
_entity.type
_entity.pdbx_description
1 polymer ?
#
loop_
_entity_poly.entity_id
_entity_poly.type
_entity_poly.pdbx_seq_one_letter_code
_entity_poly.pdbx_strand_id
1 'polypeptide(L)'
;MMNITYRSRAVRALVLLHDEHLRRFLQTWKRAHALSVALPTTDDPAYASLDTLLRHVLGAARGYMTWICEMLELPDPGIRVPPEAPRLSAEADAFMEHVLAQWRAPLKDVSDEELERPEYLSRWKTRYCIDAMLEHAVMHPVRHAFQLEELIKQSTDR
;
A
#
# COMPACT_ATOMS: atom_id res chain seq x y z
N MET A 1 15.38 -13.09 9.85
CA MET A 1 15.11 -11.90 8.99
C MET A 1 16.44 -11.31 8.55
N MET A 2 16.74 -11.22 7.24
CA MET A 2 17.94 -10.52 6.80
C MET A 2 17.79 -9.04 7.15
N ASN A 3 18.76 -8.51 7.88
CA ASN A 3 18.78 -7.10 8.28
C ASN A 3 19.25 -6.28 7.07
N ILE A 4 18.32 -5.67 6.34
CA ILE A 4 18.66 -4.83 5.18
C ILE A 4 19.16 -3.49 5.70
N THR A 5 20.36 -3.11 5.28
CA THR A 5 20.93 -1.79 5.56
C THR A 5 20.49 -0.84 4.42
N TYR A 6 19.90 0.28 4.78
CA TYR A 6 19.49 1.33 3.84
C TYR A 6 20.52 2.46 3.87
N ARG A 7 20.82 3.02 2.69
CA ARG A 7 21.66 4.20 2.54
C ARG A 7 20.98 5.44 3.11
N SER A 8 19.69 5.62 2.83
CA SER A 8 18.86 6.72 3.35
C SER A 8 18.08 6.29 4.60
N ARG A 9 18.10 7.14 5.66
CA ARG A 9 17.27 6.95 6.84
C ARG A 9 15.78 7.19 6.55
N ALA A 10 15.48 8.15 5.64
CA ALA A 10 14.12 8.44 5.23
C ALA A 10 13.51 7.25 4.49
N VAL A 11 14.22 6.67 3.51
CA VAL A 11 13.78 5.43 2.82
C VAL A 11 13.48 4.33 3.83
N ARG A 12 14.42 4.08 4.75
CA ARG A 12 14.24 3.06 5.79
C ARG A 12 12.97 3.28 6.59
N ALA A 13 12.75 4.52 7.05
CA ALA A 13 11.58 4.85 7.86
C ALA A 13 10.28 4.64 7.07
N LEU A 14 10.20 5.14 5.84
CA LEU A 14 8.99 5.04 5.01
C LEU A 14 8.68 3.60 4.59
N VAL A 15 9.68 2.78 4.27
CA VAL A 15 9.50 1.35 3.97
C VAL A 15 8.97 0.60 5.20
N LEU A 16 9.50 0.86 6.40
CA LEU A 16 9.04 0.22 7.62
C LEU A 16 7.63 0.69 8.04
N LEU A 17 7.34 1.99 7.89
CA LEU A 17 5.99 2.52 8.12
C LEU A 17 4.97 1.94 7.15
N HIS A 18 5.35 1.77 5.88
CA HIS A 18 4.47 1.11 4.91
C HIS A 18 4.16 -0.33 5.31
N ASP A 19 5.15 -1.11 5.75
CA ASP A 19 4.96 -2.48 6.26
C ASP A 19 3.97 -2.48 7.45
N GLU A 20 4.20 -1.62 8.45
CA GLU A 20 3.36 -1.52 9.65
C GLU A 20 1.91 -1.17 9.30
N HIS A 21 1.73 -0.13 8.49
CA HIS A 21 0.39 0.37 8.16
C HIS A 21 -0.37 -0.53 7.20
N LEU A 22 0.30 -1.24 6.29
CA LEU A 22 -0.34 -2.22 5.44
C LEU A 22 -0.83 -3.44 6.26
N ARG A 23 -0.04 -3.88 7.25
CA ARG A 23 -0.46 -4.93 8.21
C ARG A 23 -1.67 -4.48 9.04
N ARG A 24 -1.63 -3.25 9.56
CA ARG A 24 -2.76 -2.67 10.31
C ARG A 24 -4.02 -2.59 9.45
N PHE A 25 -3.90 -2.14 8.21
CA PHE A 25 -5.02 -2.12 7.26
C PHE A 25 -5.63 -3.52 7.08
N LEU A 26 -4.81 -4.56 6.85
CA LEU A 26 -5.33 -5.92 6.68
C LEU A 26 -6.05 -6.44 7.93
N GLN A 27 -5.53 -6.13 9.13
CA GLN A 27 -6.21 -6.50 10.38
C GLN A 27 -7.56 -5.80 10.51
N THR A 28 -7.63 -4.50 10.21
CA THR A 28 -8.88 -3.73 10.22
C THR A 28 -9.87 -4.24 9.18
N TRP A 29 -9.37 -4.55 7.96
CA TRP A 29 -10.19 -5.14 6.90
C TRP A 29 -10.79 -6.49 7.32
N LYS A 30 -10.02 -7.39 7.96
CA LYS A 30 -10.50 -8.67 8.49
C LYS A 30 -11.61 -8.48 9.52
N ARG A 31 -11.47 -7.48 10.41
CA ARG A 31 -12.52 -7.15 11.38
C ARG A 31 -13.79 -6.66 10.68
N ALA A 32 -13.66 -5.75 9.72
CA ALA A 32 -14.79 -5.25 8.94
C ALA A 32 -15.49 -6.39 8.17
N HIS A 33 -14.70 -7.30 7.58
CA HIS A 33 -15.20 -8.45 6.84
C HIS A 33 -15.96 -9.44 7.75
N ALA A 34 -15.41 -9.76 8.93
CA ALA A 34 -16.06 -10.62 9.91
C ALA A 34 -17.38 -10.03 10.44
N LEU A 35 -17.48 -8.72 10.54
CA LEU A 35 -18.69 -8.00 10.95
C LEU A 35 -19.64 -7.70 9.79
N SER A 36 -19.30 -8.09 8.57
CA SER A 36 -20.10 -7.81 7.36
C SER A 36 -20.43 -6.30 7.22
N VAL A 37 -19.44 -5.46 7.50
CA VAL A 37 -19.61 -3.99 7.45
C VAL A 37 -19.96 -3.56 6.03
N ALA A 38 -21.06 -2.80 5.89
CA ALA A 38 -21.45 -2.22 4.61
C ALA A 38 -20.59 -1.00 4.28
N LEU A 39 -20.04 -0.98 3.07
CA LEU A 39 -19.35 0.20 2.55
C LEU A 39 -20.36 1.25 2.05
N PRO A 40 -20.01 2.55 2.06
CA PRO A 40 -20.86 3.58 1.50
C PRO A 40 -21.05 3.39 0.00
N THR A 41 -22.23 3.68 -0.51
CA THR A 41 -22.49 3.70 -1.95
C THR A 41 -21.80 4.91 -2.58
N THR A 42 -20.88 4.66 -3.49
CA THR A 42 -20.10 5.69 -4.20
C THR A 42 -19.94 5.25 -5.67
N ASP A 43 -19.52 6.19 -6.54
CA ASP A 43 -19.17 5.89 -7.92
C ASP A 43 -17.74 5.29 -8.05
N ASP A 44 -16.98 5.22 -6.95
CA ASP A 44 -15.65 4.63 -6.95
C ASP A 44 -15.75 3.10 -6.90
N PRO A 45 -15.30 2.39 -7.96
CA PRO A 45 -15.36 0.92 -8.02
C PRO A 45 -14.55 0.22 -6.92
N ALA A 46 -13.58 0.90 -6.30
CA ALA A 46 -12.83 0.36 -5.16
C ALA A 46 -13.73 0.08 -3.95
N TYR A 47 -14.84 0.80 -3.81
CA TYR A 47 -15.80 0.66 -2.72
C TYR A 47 -17.01 -0.23 -3.03
N ALA A 48 -17.00 -0.95 -4.15
CA ALA A 48 -18.10 -1.87 -4.50
C ALA A 48 -18.27 -3.02 -3.48
N SER A 49 -17.20 -3.44 -2.82
CA SER A 49 -17.20 -4.44 -1.74
C SER A 49 -15.93 -4.35 -0.89
N LEU A 50 -15.93 -5.00 0.28
CA LEU A 50 -14.71 -5.15 1.09
C LEU A 50 -13.60 -5.87 0.32
N ASP A 51 -13.94 -6.84 -0.53
CA ASP A 51 -12.97 -7.57 -1.35
C ASP A 51 -12.35 -6.69 -2.43
N THR A 52 -13.13 -5.83 -3.08
CA THR A 52 -12.60 -4.86 -4.05
C THR A 52 -11.74 -3.80 -3.38
N LEU A 53 -12.08 -3.37 -2.17
CA LEU A 53 -11.26 -2.46 -1.37
C LEU A 53 -9.91 -3.08 -1.00
N LEU A 54 -9.89 -4.34 -0.57
CA LEU A 54 -8.65 -5.07 -0.32
C LEU A 54 -7.76 -5.10 -1.57
N ARG A 55 -8.37 -5.46 -2.72
CA ARG A 55 -7.66 -5.52 -4.00
C ARG A 55 -7.11 -4.15 -4.41
N HIS A 56 -7.86 -3.08 -4.18
CA HIS A 56 -7.43 -1.70 -4.43
C HIS A 56 -6.19 -1.35 -3.59
N VAL A 57 -6.21 -1.60 -2.29
CA VAL A 57 -5.09 -1.23 -1.40
C VAL A 57 -3.82 -2.04 -1.70
N LEU A 58 -3.93 -3.35 -1.87
CA LEU A 58 -2.78 -4.20 -2.19
C LEU A 58 -2.26 -3.94 -3.62
N GLY A 59 -3.15 -3.63 -4.56
CA GLY A 59 -2.80 -3.20 -5.91
C GLY A 59 -2.09 -1.86 -5.95
N ALA A 60 -2.53 -0.91 -5.12
CA ALA A 60 -1.88 0.39 -4.97
C ALA A 60 -0.46 0.24 -4.39
N ALA A 61 -0.26 -0.60 -3.36
CA ALA A 61 1.07 -0.88 -2.81
C ALA A 61 2.03 -1.41 -3.89
N ARG A 62 1.56 -2.32 -4.77
CA ARG A 62 2.32 -2.73 -5.95
C ARG A 62 2.61 -1.55 -6.86
N GLY A 63 1.58 -0.78 -7.19
CA GLY A 63 1.66 0.33 -8.14
C GLY A 63 2.67 1.40 -7.76
N TYR A 64 2.74 1.76 -6.47
CA TYR A 64 3.71 2.74 -5.97
C TYR A 64 5.14 2.26 -6.13
N MET A 65 5.47 1.07 -5.64
CA MET A 65 6.85 0.55 -5.73
C MET A 65 7.27 0.31 -7.17
N THR A 66 6.39 -0.21 -8.03
CA THR A 66 6.69 -0.38 -9.47
C THR A 66 6.98 0.97 -10.12
N TRP A 67 6.15 1.99 -9.86
CA TRP A 67 6.38 3.32 -10.40
C TRP A 67 7.70 3.94 -9.91
N ILE A 68 8.01 3.81 -8.61
CA ILE A 68 9.27 4.32 -8.05
C ILE A 68 10.47 3.65 -8.71
N CYS A 69 10.45 2.32 -8.86
CA CYS A 69 11.52 1.59 -9.53
C CYS A 69 11.66 2.03 -11.00
N GLU A 70 10.56 2.22 -11.72
CA GLU A 70 10.57 2.75 -13.10
C GLU A 70 11.23 4.13 -13.17
N MET A 71 10.86 5.06 -12.28
CA MET A 71 11.40 6.43 -12.28
C MET A 71 12.88 6.49 -11.92
N LEU A 72 13.35 5.61 -11.05
CA LEU A 72 14.75 5.51 -10.65
C LEU A 72 15.59 4.56 -11.53
N GLU A 73 15.02 4.03 -12.62
CA GLU A 73 15.65 3.05 -13.51
C GLU A 73 16.18 1.82 -12.76
N LEU A 74 15.49 1.42 -11.69
CA LEU A 74 15.78 0.22 -10.92
C LEU A 74 15.08 -1.01 -11.52
N PRO A 75 15.58 -2.23 -11.25
CA PRO A 75 14.89 -3.46 -11.65
C PRO A 75 13.45 -3.51 -11.14
N ASP A 76 12.58 -4.21 -11.90
CA ASP A 76 11.21 -4.49 -11.45
C ASP A 76 11.23 -5.15 -10.06
N PRO A 77 10.44 -4.64 -9.10
CA PRO A 77 10.44 -5.17 -7.74
C PRO A 77 9.86 -6.60 -7.64
N GLY A 78 9.31 -7.14 -8.71
CA GLY A 78 8.77 -8.50 -8.75
C GLY A 78 7.46 -8.68 -7.98
N ILE A 79 6.71 -7.61 -7.73
CA ILE A 79 5.41 -7.69 -7.06
C ILE A 79 4.35 -8.16 -8.05
N ARG A 80 3.75 -9.31 -7.78
CA ARG A 80 2.69 -9.88 -8.62
C ARG A 80 1.47 -8.97 -8.69
N VAL A 81 0.73 -9.04 -9.79
CA VAL A 81 -0.57 -8.40 -9.91
C VAL A 81 -1.54 -9.11 -8.94
N PRO A 82 -2.33 -8.35 -8.13
CA PRO A 82 -3.33 -8.96 -7.27
C PRO A 82 -4.34 -9.77 -8.11
N PRO A 83 -4.68 -10.99 -7.67
CA PRO A 83 -5.74 -11.77 -8.32
C PRO A 83 -7.09 -11.06 -8.19
N GLU A 84 -8.12 -11.60 -8.84
CA GLU A 84 -9.49 -11.10 -8.69
C GLU A 84 -9.94 -11.10 -7.23
N ALA A 85 -10.81 -10.17 -6.88
CA ALA A 85 -11.15 -9.84 -5.50
C ALA A 85 -11.54 -11.05 -4.62
N PRO A 86 -12.42 -11.97 -5.03
CA PRO A 86 -12.80 -13.11 -4.17
C PRO A 86 -11.63 -14.06 -3.87
N ARG A 87 -10.76 -14.30 -4.86
CA ARG A 87 -9.57 -15.13 -4.67
C ARG A 87 -8.54 -14.43 -3.77
N LEU A 88 -8.34 -13.13 -3.99
CA LEU A 88 -7.42 -12.36 -3.16
C LEU A 88 -7.83 -12.38 -1.69
N SER A 89 -9.12 -12.28 -1.38
CA SER A 89 -9.63 -12.30 -0.01
C SER A 89 -9.30 -13.62 0.70
N ALA A 90 -9.37 -14.75 -0.02
CA ALA A 90 -8.96 -16.04 0.51
C ALA A 90 -7.44 -16.17 0.73
N GLU A 91 -6.62 -15.45 -0.03
CA GLU A 91 -5.15 -15.50 -0.01
C GLU A 91 -4.53 -14.23 0.61
N ALA A 92 -5.32 -13.40 1.31
CA ALA A 92 -4.95 -12.04 1.71
C ALA A 92 -3.63 -11.95 2.49
N ASP A 93 -3.42 -12.83 3.48
CA ASP A 93 -2.18 -12.86 4.27
C ASP A 93 -0.97 -13.21 3.40
N ALA A 94 -1.07 -14.27 2.61
CA ALA A 94 0.02 -14.73 1.77
C ALA A 94 0.39 -13.69 0.69
N PHE A 95 -0.62 -13.01 0.12
CA PHE A 95 -0.38 -11.98 -0.87
C PHE A 95 0.25 -10.73 -0.24
N MET A 96 -0.23 -10.30 0.94
CA MET A 96 0.37 -9.19 1.68
C MET A 96 1.83 -9.48 2.03
N GLU A 97 2.15 -10.66 2.57
CA GLU A 97 3.53 -11.03 2.88
C GLU A 97 4.43 -11.02 1.63
N HIS A 98 3.89 -11.45 0.48
CA HIS A 98 4.60 -11.31 -0.80
C HIS A 98 4.87 -9.84 -1.14
N VAL A 99 3.86 -8.95 -1.07
CA VAL A 99 4.05 -7.51 -1.33
C VAL A 99 5.13 -6.94 -0.41
N LEU A 100 5.03 -7.18 0.89
CA LEU A 100 5.96 -6.65 1.89
C LEU A 100 7.39 -7.18 1.71
N ALA A 101 7.55 -8.46 1.35
CA ALA A 101 8.86 -9.02 1.05
C ALA A 101 9.54 -8.31 -0.12
N GLN A 102 8.78 -7.99 -1.17
CA GLN A 102 9.31 -7.31 -2.36
C GLN A 102 9.54 -5.79 -2.14
N TRP A 103 8.88 -5.18 -1.15
CA TRP A 103 9.09 -3.77 -0.80
C TRP A 103 10.43 -3.50 -0.13
N ARG A 104 11.04 -4.49 0.53
CA ARG A 104 12.19 -4.29 1.43
C ARG A 104 13.49 -3.90 0.72
N ALA A 105 13.77 -4.49 -0.43
CA ALA A 105 15.10 -4.40 -1.03
C ALA A 105 15.28 -3.33 -2.12
N PRO A 106 14.29 -2.97 -2.93
CA PRO A 106 14.50 -2.14 -4.12
C PRO A 106 15.22 -0.83 -3.85
N LEU A 107 14.86 -0.15 -2.76
CA LEU A 107 15.32 1.21 -2.45
C LEU A 107 16.50 1.27 -1.46
N LYS A 108 17.14 0.15 -1.14
CA LYS A 108 18.20 0.08 -0.11
C LYS A 108 19.40 1.00 -0.39
N ASP A 109 19.74 1.18 -1.66
CA ASP A 109 20.91 1.95 -2.10
C ASP A 109 20.55 3.40 -2.53
N VAL A 110 19.27 3.78 -2.49
CA VAL A 110 18.80 5.12 -2.86
C VAL A 110 19.26 6.15 -1.82
N SER A 111 19.80 7.28 -2.31
CA SER A 111 20.29 8.38 -1.49
C SER A 111 19.19 9.38 -1.16
N ASP A 112 19.42 10.25 -0.17
CA ASP A 112 18.48 11.33 0.18
C ASP A 112 18.32 12.32 -0.99
N GLU A 113 19.38 12.58 -1.78
CA GLU A 113 19.32 13.44 -2.96
C GLU A 113 18.39 12.87 -4.04
N GLU A 114 18.45 11.57 -4.30
CA GLU A 114 17.56 10.88 -5.26
C GLU A 114 16.10 10.86 -4.80
N LEU A 115 15.85 10.95 -3.49
CA LEU A 115 14.50 11.05 -2.94
C LEU A 115 13.83 12.39 -3.23
N GLU A 116 14.59 13.48 -3.07
CA GLU A 116 14.06 14.84 -3.15
C GLU A 116 13.99 15.36 -4.58
N ARG A 117 14.83 14.87 -5.49
CA ARG A 117 14.96 15.34 -6.89
C ARG A 117 15.40 14.22 -7.82
N PRO A 118 14.97 14.26 -9.13
CA PRO A 118 14.00 15.17 -9.72
C PRO A 118 12.55 14.84 -9.35
N GLU A 119 11.60 15.66 -9.82
CA GLU A 119 10.19 15.33 -9.79
C GLU A 119 9.78 14.57 -11.06
N TYR A 120 8.94 13.56 -10.89
CA TYR A 120 8.44 12.68 -11.94
C TYR A 120 6.93 12.80 -12.09
N LEU A 121 6.40 12.58 -13.30
CA LEU A 121 4.96 12.60 -13.55
C LEU A 121 4.34 11.27 -13.11
N SER A 122 3.39 11.33 -12.19
CA SER A 122 2.62 10.16 -11.75
C SER A 122 1.61 9.70 -12.81
N ARG A 123 1.05 8.51 -12.66
CA ARG A 123 0.00 7.96 -13.53
C ARG A 123 -1.28 8.79 -13.55
N TRP A 124 -1.54 9.58 -12.50
CA TRP A 124 -2.67 10.51 -12.41
C TRP A 124 -2.28 11.97 -12.72
N LYS A 125 -1.16 12.16 -13.44
CA LYS A 125 -0.69 13.44 -13.99
C LYS A 125 -0.31 14.52 -12.96
N THR A 126 0.03 14.13 -11.74
CA THR A 126 0.61 15.00 -10.71
C THR A 126 2.11 14.73 -10.61
N ARG A 127 2.92 15.78 -10.40
CA ARG A 127 4.36 15.63 -10.20
C ARG A 127 4.68 15.27 -8.76
N TYR A 128 5.56 14.30 -8.58
CA TYR A 128 6.06 13.84 -7.28
C TYR A 128 7.57 13.64 -7.34
N CYS A 129 8.28 14.07 -6.29
CA CYS A 129 9.57 13.49 -5.97
C CYS A 129 9.36 12.10 -5.35
N ILE A 130 10.40 11.31 -5.23
CA ILE A 130 10.30 9.93 -4.72
C ILE A 130 9.84 9.91 -3.26
N ASP A 131 10.35 10.87 -2.44
CA ASP A 131 9.96 11.01 -1.03
C ASP A 131 8.45 11.22 -0.88
N ALA A 132 7.89 12.20 -1.59
CA ALA A 132 6.45 12.48 -1.58
C ALA A 132 5.61 11.28 -2.07
N MET A 133 6.11 10.50 -3.04
CA MET A 133 5.41 9.28 -3.49
C MET A 133 5.47 8.19 -2.42
N LEU A 134 6.58 8.03 -1.70
CA LEU A 134 6.69 7.09 -0.58
C LEU A 134 5.77 7.48 0.58
N GLU A 135 5.71 8.77 0.94
CA GLU A 135 4.75 9.27 1.93
C GLU A 135 3.30 8.99 1.50
N HIS A 136 2.99 9.23 0.21
CA HIS A 136 1.67 8.91 -0.34
C HIS A 136 1.36 7.41 -0.23
N ALA A 137 2.34 6.54 -0.51
CA ALA A 137 2.19 5.09 -0.38
C ALA A 137 1.94 4.64 1.07
N VAL A 138 2.60 5.27 2.05
CA VAL A 138 2.35 5.02 3.49
C VAL A 138 0.95 5.48 3.89
N MET A 139 0.53 6.68 3.47
CA MET A 139 -0.76 7.24 3.84
C MET A 139 -1.95 6.52 3.19
N HIS A 140 -1.76 5.82 2.10
CA HIS A 140 -2.85 5.13 1.40
C HIS A 140 -3.53 4.05 2.29
N PRO A 141 -2.82 3.04 2.84
CA PRO A 141 -3.42 2.07 3.76
C PRO A 141 -3.88 2.72 5.09
N VAL A 142 -3.23 3.79 5.56
CA VAL A 142 -3.65 4.52 6.77
C VAL A 142 -5.05 5.09 6.59
N ARG A 143 -5.31 5.77 5.48
CA ARG A 143 -6.64 6.35 5.17
C ARG A 143 -7.73 5.29 5.11
N HIS A 144 -7.47 4.18 4.41
CA HIS A 144 -8.46 3.11 4.28
C HIS A 144 -8.69 2.37 5.61
N ALA A 145 -7.66 2.17 6.43
CA ALA A 145 -7.83 1.62 7.78
C ALA A 145 -8.70 2.54 8.65
N PHE A 146 -8.43 3.85 8.63
CA PHE A 146 -9.24 4.83 9.36
C PHE A 146 -10.72 4.81 8.92
N GLN A 147 -10.98 4.82 7.62
CA GLN A 147 -12.34 4.76 7.08
C GLN A 147 -13.08 3.48 7.52
N LEU A 148 -12.42 2.33 7.49
CA LEU A 148 -13.01 1.07 7.96
C LEU A 148 -13.25 1.09 9.48
N GLU A 149 -12.34 1.63 10.28
CA GLU A 149 -12.51 1.77 11.73
C GLU A 149 -13.75 2.61 12.08
N GLU A 150 -13.99 3.71 11.35
CA GLU A 150 -15.20 4.54 11.54
C GLU A 150 -16.47 3.77 11.17
N LEU A 151 -16.47 3.02 10.09
CA LEU A 151 -17.63 2.19 9.70
C LEU A 151 -17.89 1.05 10.68
N ILE A 152 -16.84 0.42 11.23
CA ILE A 152 -16.96 -0.60 12.28
C ILE A 152 -17.65 0.00 13.52
N LYS A 153 -17.19 1.17 14.00
CA LYS A 153 -17.82 1.84 15.15
C LYS A 153 -19.31 2.11 14.91
N GLN A 154 -19.65 2.67 13.74
CA GLN A 154 -21.05 2.95 13.38
C GLN A 154 -21.92 1.69 13.31
N SER A 155 -21.34 0.53 12.97
CA SER A 155 -22.08 -0.74 12.92
C SER A 155 -22.31 -1.37 14.28
N THR A 156 -21.45 -1.07 15.27
CA THR A 156 -21.54 -1.63 16.63
C THR A 156 -22.39 -0.76 17.57
N ASP A 157 -22.60 0.52 17.23
CA ASP A 157 -23.42 1.46 18.02
C ASP A 157 -24.92 1.42 17.65
N ARG A 158 -25.32 0.52 16.75
CA ARG A 158 -26.71 0.26 16.34
C ARG A 158 -27.30 -0.98 17.00
#